data_59648ef16ffe6b032e2dd12887ecfecd
#
_entry.id   59648ef16ffe6b032e2dd12887ecfecd
#
_cell.length_a   1.000
_cell.length_b   1.000
_cell.length_c   1.000
_cell.angle_alpha   90.00
_cell.angle_beta   90.00
_cell.angle_gamma   90.00
#
_symmetry.space_group_name_H-M   'P 1'
#
loop_
_entity.id
_entity.type
_entity.pdbx_description
1 polymer ?
#
loop_
_entity_poly.entity_id
_entity_poly.type
_entity_poly.pdbx_seq_one_letter_code
_entity_poly.pdbx_strand_id
1 'polypeptide(L)'
;MRVAVKCKSAEQIIRAHGLDRNGDVQRAWTNIVNRRLSRYMPYRSGALSGKLKYISGPAEITVAAPYARYQYYGKVMVDPKINAAGFLTKDGTWRSRKGAVKVLTDRPLTYDTSKNTNAGPYWDRRLVAAEGAAMAQEIKAYIRRREALK
;
A
#
# COMPACT_ATOMS: atom_id res chain seq x y z
N MET A 1 -38.60 -38.92 13.73
CA MET A 1 -38.82 -37.65 13.00
C MET A 1 -37.45 -37.12 12.53
N ARG A 2 -37.23 -36.95 11.25
CA ARG A 2 -35.98 -36.35 10.74
C ARG A 2 -36.28 -34.90 10.34
N VAL A 3 -35.57 -33.95 10.95
CA VAL A 3 -35.63 -32.55 10.58
C VAL A 3 -34.39 -32.23 9.68
N ALA A 4 -34.62 -31.92 8.43
CA ALA A 4 -33.56 -31.50 7.52
C ALA A 4 -33.47 -29.97 7.51
N VAL A 5 -32.37 -29.41 7.98
CA VAL A 5 -32.09 -27.99 7.92
C VAL A 5 -31.26 -27.71 6.66
N LYS A 6 -31.81 -26.94 5.70
CA LYS A 6 -31.08 -26.48 4.52
C LYS A 6 -30.42 -25.13 4.83
N CYS A 7 -29.10 -25.14 4.95
CA CYS A 7 -28.31 -23.90 5.10
C CYS A 7 -27.61 -23.56 3.79
N LYS A 8 -27.41 -22.26 3.52
CA LYS A 8 -26.52 -21.80 2.44
C LYS A 8 -25.09 -22.19 2.79
N SER A 9 -24.30 -22.58 1.79
CA SER A 9 -22.88 -22.82 2.02
C SER A 9 -22.16 -21.51 2.40
N ALA A 10 -21.03 -21.62 3.10
CA ALA A 10 -20.20 -20.45 3.44
C ALA A 10 -19.83 -19.63 2.20
N GLU A 11 -19.50 -20.30 1.09
CA GLU A 11 -19.20 -19.63 -0.20
C GLU A 11 -20.38 -18.86 -0.76
N GLN A 12 -21.59 -19.42 -0.68
CA GLN A 12 -22.82 -18.74 -1.12
C GLN A 12 -23.10 -17.51 -0.28
N ILE A 13 -22.87 -17.57 1.03
CA ILE A 13 -23.02 -16.42 1.94
C ILE A 13 -21.98 -15.35 1.60
N ILE A 14 -20.71 -15.71 1.47
CA ILE A 14 -19.60 -14.82 1.13
C ILE A 14 -19.90 -14.09 -0.18
N ARG A 15 -20.31 -14.80 -1.24
CA ARG A 15 -20.66 -14.21 -2.55
C ARG A 15 -21.88 -13.30 -2.46
N ALA A 16 -22.93 -13.71 -1.75
CA ALA A 16 -24.14 -12.91 -1.61
C ALA A 16 -23.87 -11.54 -0.93
N HIS A 17 -22.88 -11.49 -0.05
CA HIS A 17 -22.45 -10.27 0.64
C HIS A 17 -21.29 -9.53 -0.08
N GLY A 18 -20.83 -10.02 -1.25
CA GLY A 18 -19.75 -9.39 -2.02
C GLY A 18 -18.39 -9.42 -1.32
N LEU A 19 -18.22 -10.39 -0.42
CA LEU A 19 -17.00 -10.59 0.36
C LEU A 19 -16.01 -11.56 -0.33
N ASP A 20 -16.40 -12.12 -1.48
CA ASP A 20 -15.48 -12.91 -2.29
C ASP A 20 -14.37 -12.03 -2.87
N ARG A 21 -13.28 -12.64 -3.30
CA ARG A 21 -12.06 -11.94 -3.77
C ARG A 21 -12.33 -10.89 -4.85
N ASN A 22 -13.33 -11.11 -5.70
CA ASN A 22 -13.71 -10.22 -6.80
C ASN A 22 -14.96 -9.39 -6.49
N GLY A 23 -15.50 -9.49 -5.29
CA GLY A 23 -16.72 -8.83 -4.86
C GLY A 23 -16.59 -7.31 -4.75
N ASP A 24 -17.73 -6.65 -4.80
CA ASP A 24 -17.83 -5.19 -4.70
C ASP A 24 -17.37 -4.66 -3.33
N VAL A 25 -17.61 -5.39 -2.25
CA VAL A 25 -17.12 -5.05 -0.91
C VAL A 25 -15.59 -5.12 -0.85
N GLN A 26 -14.98 -6.15 -1.47
CA GLN A 26 -13.53 -6.25 -1.54
C GLN A 26 -12.92 -5.08 -2.33
N ARG A 27 -13.52 -4.71 -3.46
CA ARG A 27 -13.08 -3.54 -4.26
C ARG A 27 -13.23 -2.24 -3.48
N ALA A 28 -14.34 -2.06 -2.77
CA ALA A 28 -14.54 -0.89 -1.92
C ALA A 28 -13.48 -0.79 -0.82
N TRP A 29 -13.16 -1.91 -0.16
CA TRP A 29 -12.09 -1.99 0.81
C TRP A 29 -10.73 -1.58 0.22
N THR A 30 -10.38 -2.14 -0.93
CA THR A 30 -9.11 -1.82 -1.62
C THR A 30 -9.02 -0.34 -1.99
N ASN A 31 -10.13 0.28 -2.40
CA ASN A 31 -10.19 1.71 -2.67
C ASN A 31 -9.98 2.56 -1.40
N ILE A 32 -10.61 2.17 -0.27
CA ILE A 32 -10.43 2.82 1.02
C ILE A 32 -8.96 2.79 1.44
N VAL A 33 -8.33 1.61 1.37
CA VAL A 33 -6.91 1.43 1.70
C VAL A 33 -6.03 2.25 0.77
N ASN A 34 -6.24 2.16 -0.55
CA ASN A 34 -5.44 2.87 -1.56
C ASN A 34 -5.45 4.39 -1.36
N ARG A 35 -6.60 4.96 -1.08
CA ARG A 35 -6.75 6.41 -0.84
C ARG A 35 -6.00 6.85 0.41
N ARG A 36 -6.11 6.09 1.51
CA ARG A 36 -5.52 6.44 2.80
C ARG A 36 -4.02 6.16 2.86
N LEU A 37 -3.55 5.14 2.14
CA LEU A 37 -2.16 4.70 2.14
C LEU A 37 -1.18 5.83 1.75
N SER A 38 -1.58 6.70 0.83
CA SER A 38 -0.76 7.83 0.36
C SER A 38 -0.31 8.77 1.49
N ARG A 39 -1.06 8.86 2.59
CA ARG A 39 -0.74 9.70 3.74
C ARG A 39 0.45 9.20 4.57
N TYR A 40 0.78 7.92 4.41
CA TYR A 40 1.85 7.24 5.17
C TYR A 40 3.08 6.98 4.31
N MET A 41 2.96 7.19 3.00
CA MET A 41 4.07 6.99 2.05
C MET A 41 4.96 8.24 1.99
N PRO A 42 6.27 8.05 1.76
CA PRO A 42 7.18 9.16 1.55
C PRO A 42 6.78 10.04 0.37
N TYR A 43 6.91 11.35 0.55
CA TYR A 43 6.53 12.32 -0.46
C TYR A 43 7.70 13.24 -0.81
N ARG A 44 8.23 13.12 -2.01
CA ARG A 44 9.18 14.09 -2.59
C ARG A 44 8.55 14.81 -3.76
N SER A 45 8.17 14.08 -4.79
CA SER A 45 7.49 14.59 -6.00
C SER A 45 6.05 14.10 -6.14
N GLY A 46 5.58 13.27 -5.21
CA GLY A 46 4.30 12.58 -5.30
C GLY A 46 4.27 11.36 -6.25
N ALA A 47 5.38 11.03 -6.89
CA ALA A 47 5.43 9.91 -7.84
C ALA A 47 5.13 8.57 -7.15
N LEU A 48 5.74 8.31 -5.98
CA LEU A 48 5.59 7.06 -5.25
C LEU A 48 4.15 6.81 -4.77
N SER A 49 3.53 7.82 -4.19
CA SER A 49 2.18 7.75 -3.61
C SER A 49 1.06 8.02 -4.62
N GLY A 50 1.39 8.52 -5.79
CA GLY A 50 0.47 8.88 -6.87
C GLY A 50 0.66 8.01 -8.12
N LYS A 51 1.51 8.43 -9.04
CA LYS A 51 1.62 7.79 -10.36
C LYS A 51 2.06 6.33 -10.35
N LEU A 52 2.93 5.96 -9.43
CA LEU A 52 3.52 4.61 -9.34
C LEU A 52 2.76 3.68 -8.40
N LYS A 53 1.74 4.18 -7.72
CA LYS A 53 0.83 3.40 -6.87
C LYS A 53 -0.52 3.29 -7.55
N TYR A 54 -0.96 2.08 -7.79
CA TYR A 54 -2.25 1.82 -8.43
C TYR A 54 -2.88 0.51 -7.95
N ILE A 55 -4.17 0.38 -8.13
CA ILE A 55 -4.90 -0.85 -7.86
C ILE A 55 -4.68 -1.79 -9.05
N SER A 56 -3.98 -2.89 -8.82
CA SER A 56 -3.67 -3.92 -9.82
C SER A 56 -4.67 -5.07 -9.85
N GLY A 57 -5.48 -5.17 -8.81
CA GLY A 57 -6.52 -6.20 -8.70
C GLY A 57 -7.56 -5.87 -7.64
N PRO A 58 -8.62 -6.65 -7.52
CA PRO A 58 -9.70 -6.39 -6.56
C PRO A 58 -9.24 -6.30 -5.11
N ALA A 59 -8.18 -7.02 -4.77
CA ALA A 59 -7.59 -7.07 -3.42
C ALA A 59 -6.10 -6.70 -3.42
N GLU A 60 -5.63 -5.97 -4.43
CA GLU A 60 -4.21 -5.75 -4.63
C GLU A 60 -3.90 -4.29 -5.00
N ILE A 61 -2.90 -3.73 -4.32
CA ILE A 61 -2.33 -2.41 -4.60
C ILE A 61 -0.85 -2.60 -4.92
N THR A 62 -0.44 -2.17 -6.10
CA THR A 62 0.94 -2.24 -6.55
C THR A 62 1.62 -0.89 -6.43
N VAL A 63 2.88 -0.89 -6.02
CA VAL A 63 3.77 0.28 -6.04
C VAL A 63 4.95 -0.03 -6.97
N ALA A 64 4.85 0.39 -8.23
CA ALA A 64 5.77 0.03 -9.30
C ALA A 64 6.98 0.99 -9.38
N ALA A 65 7.61 1.30 -8.25
CA ALA A 65 8.81 2.11 -8.22
C ALA A 65 10.05 1.26 -7.92
N PRO A 66 11.15 1.40 -8.69
CA PRO A 66 12.38 0.63 -8.44
C PRO A 66 12.95 0.81 -7.03
N TYR A 67 12.69 1.97 -6.44
CA TYR A 67 13.13 2.34 -5.09
C TYR A 67 12.07 2.11 -4.00
N ALA A 68 10.85 1.64 -4.34
CA ALA A 68 9.76 1.44 -3.38
C ALA A 68 10.15 0.52 -2.23
N ARG A 69 10.84 -0.59 -2.55
CA ARG A 69 11.30 -1.56 -1.56
C ARG A 69 12.16 -0.92 -0.46
N TYR A 70 13.05 0.01 -0.80
CA TYR A 70 13.96 0.65 0.15
C TYR A 70 13.24 1.66 1.02
N GLN A 71 12.36 2.41 0.39
CA GLN A 71 11.46 3.33 1.10
C GLN A 71 10.53 2.55 2.05
N TYR A 72 10.08 1.37 1.66
CA TYR A 72 9.23 0.54 2.49
C TYR A 72 9.95 -0.02 3.72
N TYR A 73 11.15 -0.58 3.53
CA TYR A 73 11.92 -1.13 4.64
C TYR A 73 12.68 -0.08 5.46
N GLY A 74 12.74 1.16 5.02
CA GLY A 74 13.41 2.23 5.73
C GLY A 74 14.93 2.08 5.80
N LYS A 75 15.53 1.48 4.78
CA LYS A 75 16.96 1.20 4.72
C LYS A 75 17.60 1.90 3.53
N VAL A 76 18.77 2.47 3.77
CA VAL A 76 19.59 3.08 2.71
C VAL A 76 20.12 1.99 1.78
N MET A 77 20.01 2.25 0.47
CA MET A 77 20.63 1.43 -0.57
C MET A 77 21.92 2.02 -1.04
N VAL A 78 22.88 1.15 -1.29
CA VAL A 78 24.16 1.55 -1.86
C VAL A 78 24.54 0.66 -3.05
N ASP A 79 25.25 1.25 -3.98
CA ASP A 79 26.06 0.51 -4.93
C ASP A 79 27.30 0.00 -4.18
N PRO A 80 27.50 -1.33 -4.07
CA PRO A 80 28.61 -1.88 -3.27
C PRO A 80 29.99 -1.47 -3.77
N LYS A 81 30.12 -1.10 -5.06
CA LYS A 81 31.41 -0.67 -5.62
C LYS A 81 31.85 0.72 -5.16
N ILE A 82 30.90 1.62 -4.87
CA ILE A 82 31.20 2.99 -4.43
C ILE A 82 30.73 3.26 -3.00
N ASN A 83 30.12 2.26 -2.37
CA ASN A 83 29.50 2.35 -1.03
C ASN A 83 28.58 3.57 -0.82
N ALA A 84 27.91 4.00 -1.88
CA ALA A 84 27.03 5.16 -1.89
C ALA A 84 25.76 4.90 -2.73
N ALA A 85 24.70 5.61 -2.42
CA ALA A 85 23.44 5.52 -3.18
C ALA A 85 23.57 6.08 -4.61
N GLY A 86 24.56 6.93 -4.85
CA GLY A 86 24.89 7.55 -6.12
C GLY A 86 26.00 8.55 -5.90
N PHE A 87 26.28 9.36 -6.91
CA PHE A 87 27.28 10.40 -6.88
C PHE A 87 26.78 11.66 -7.58
N LEU A 88 27.32 12.79 -7.18
CA LEU A 88 27.07 14.07 -7.82
C LEU A 88 28.03 14.22 -9.01
N THR A 89 27.50 14.48 -10.19
CA THR A 89 28.31 14.78 -11.38
C THR A 89 28.79 16.24 -11.37
N LYS A 90 29.76 16.58 -12.22
CA LYS A 90 30.34 17.95 -12.30
C LYS A 90 29.30 19.03 -12.60
N ASP A 91 28.21 18.66 -13.28
CA ASP A 91 27.06 19.52 -13.60
C ASP A 91 26.04 19.64 -12.47
N GLY A 92 26.33 19.09 -11.29
CA GLY A 92 25.43 19.12 -10.14
C GLY A 92 24.28 18.11 -10.20
N THR A 93 24.26 17.19 -11.17
CA THR A 93 23.21 16.22 -11.31
C THR A 93 23.52 14.97 -10.47
N TRP A 94 22.55 14.50 -9.67
CA TRP A 94 22.67 13.24 -8.93
C TRP A 94 22.45 12.05 -9.85
N ARG A 95 23.42 11.16 -9.93
CA ARG A 95 23.36 9.96 -10.79
C ARG A 95 23.78 8.70 -10.05
N SER A 96 23.27 7.56 -10.53
CA SER A 96 23.77 6.23 -10.18
C SER A 96 24.63 5.70 -11.29
N ARG A 97 25.60 4.87 -10.99
CA ARG A 97 26.41 4.16 -11.98
C ARG A 97 25.50 3.29 -12.86
N LYS A 98 25.68 3.35 -14.17
CA LYS A 98 24.89 2.56 -15.16
C LYS A 98 25.02 1.06 -14.83
N GLY A 99 23.89 0.35 -14.78
CA GLY A 99 23.84 -1.07 -14.49
C GLY A 99 24.18 -1.46 -13.05
N ALA A 100 24.30 -0.50 -12.12
CA ALA A 100 24.59 -0.81 -10.73
C ALA A 100 23.41 -1.53 -10.07
N VAL A 101 23.67 -2.73 -9.57
CA VAL A 101 22.75 -3.44 -8.67
C VAL A 101 23.02 -2.94 -7.26
N LYS A 102 22.04 -2.23 -6.70
CA LYS A 102 22.14 -1.70 -5.34
C LYS A 102 21.73 -2.74 -4.32
N VAL A 103 22.42 -2.74 -3.18
CA VAL A 103 22.16 -3.63 -2.06
C VAL A 103 21.61 -2.86 -0.88
N LEU A 104 20.81 -3.53 -0.07
CA LEU A 104 20.28 -3.01 1.17
C LEU A 104 21.41 -2.94 2.22
N THR A 105 21.45 -1.86 2.97
CA THR A 105 22.36 -1.70 4.12
C THR A 105 21.56 -1.72 5.43
N ASP A 106 22.26 -1.83 6.56
CA ASP A 106 21.61 -1.68 7.87
C ASP A 106 21.41 -0.21 8.28
N ARG A 107 21.91 0.73 7.48
CA ARG A 107 21.75 2.16 7.74
C ARG A 107 20.27 2.57 7.60
N PRO A 108 19.68 3.23 8.62
CA PRO A 108 18.30 3.69 8.54
C PRO A 108 18.16 4.81 7.51
N LEU A 109 17.03 4.84 6.82
CA LEU A 109 16.65 5.92 5.92
C LEU A 109 15.97 7.03 6.72
N THR A 110 16.40 8.27 6.53
CA THR A 110 15.72 9.45 7.08
C THR A 110 14.62 9.89 6.10
N TYR A 111 13.39 10.04 6.60
CA TYR A 111 12.26 10.49 5.82
C TYR A 111 12.06 12.00 5.95
N ASP A 112 11.81 12.65 4.83
CA ASP A 112 11.32 14.03 4.83
C ASP A 112 9.83 14.01 5.19
N THR A 113 9.51 14.59 6.33
CA THR A 113 8.13 14.70 6.85
C THR A 113 7.52 16.08 6.65
N SER A 114 8.18 16.99 5.97
CA SER A 114 7.73 18.38 5.77
C SER A 114 6.40 18.47 5.01
N LYS A 115 6.21 17.60 4.03
CA LYS A 115 4.98 17.54 3.22
C LYS A 115 4.02 16.43 3.65
N ASN A 116 4.53 15.39 4.30
CA ASN A 116 3.74 14.27 4.78
C ASN A 116 4.25 13.85 6.16
N THR A 117 3.62 14.37 7.18
CA THR A 117 4.02 14.17 8.59
C THR A 117 4.00 12.72 9.05
N ASN A 118 3.21 11.88 8.37
CA ASN A 118 3.09 10.45 8.67
C ASN A 118 4.04 9.58 7.84
N ALA A 119 4.88 10.17 6.98
CA ALA A 119 5.82 9.40 6.16
C ALA A 119 6.77 8.55 7.00
N GLY A 120 6.99 7.32 6.56
CA GLY A 120 7.87 6.41 7.28
C GLY A 120 7.91 5.02 6.63
N PRO A 121 8.69 4.10 7.19
CA PRO A 121 8.74 2.72 6.73
C PRO A 121 7.43 1.97 7.04
N TYR A 122 7.23 0.83 6.39
CA TYR A 122 6.07 -0.05 6.64
C TYR A 122 4.73 0.70 6.64
N TRP A 123 4.48 1.51 5.62
CA TRP A 123 3.33 2.43 5.54
C TRP A 123 1.98 1.75 5.63
N ASP A 124 1.84 0.50 5.19
CA ASP A 124 0.64 -0.32 5.36
C ASP A 124 0.35 -0.63 6.85
N ARG A 125 1.37 -1.03 7.60
CA ARG A 125 1.25 -1.31 9.03
C ARG A 125 0.95 -0.05 9.82
N ARG A 126 1.59 1.05 9.46
CA ARG A 126 1.35 2.37 10.06
C ARG A 126 -0.08 2.85 9.80
N LEU A 127 -0.58 2.68 8.57
CA LEU A 127 -1.95 2.96 8.21
C LEU A 127 -2.93 2.14 9.07
N VAL A 128 -2.74 0.83 9.13
CA VAL A 128 -3.62 -0.06 9.91
C VAL A 128 -3.61 0.31 11.40
N ALA A 129 -2.44 0.59 11.96
CA ALA A 129 -2.32 0.99 13.37
C ALA A 129 -3.03 2.31 13.68
N ALA A 130 -2.95 3.28 12.77
CA ALA A 130 -3.50 4.62 12.99
C ALA A 130 -4.98 4.74 12.58
N GLU A 131 -5.38 4.14 11.46
CA GLU A 131 -6.69 4.35 10.85
C GLU A 131 -7.52 3.06 10.69
N GLY A 132 -7.06 1.92 11.19
CA GLY A 132 -7.75 0.62 11.04
C GLY A 132 -9.20 0.65 11.51
N ALA A 133 -9.47 1.25 12.68
CA ALA A 133 -10.83 1.38 13.21
C ALA A 133 -11.71 2.27 12.31
N ALA A 134 -11.18 3.38 11.82
CA ALA A 134 -11.90 4.29 10.92
C ALA A 134 -12.20 3.62 9.57
N MET A 135 -11.24 2.87 9.01
CA MET A 135 -11.44 2.10 7.80
C MET A 135 -12.52 1.01 7.99
N ALA A 136 -12.52 0.33 9.14
CA ALA A 136 -13.54 -0.65 9.47
C ALA A 136 -14.95 -0.04 9.56
N GLN A 137 -15.09 1.16 10.10
CA GLN A 137 -16.37 1.86 10.12
C GLN A 137 -16.82 2.29 8.72
N GLU A 138 -15.89 2.74 7.88
CA GLU A 138 -16.19 3.15 6.51
C GLU A 138 -16.69 1.97 5.66
N ILE A 139 -16.05 0.79 5.76
CA ILE A 139 -16.51 -0.39 5.02
C ILE A 139 -17.84 -0.93 5.56
N LYS A 140 -18.08 -0.87 6.88
CA LYS A 140 -19.37 -1.22 7.47
C LYS A 140 -20.50 -0.31 6.94
N ALA A 141 -20.25 0.99 6.83
CA ALA A 141 -21.20 1.94 6.27
C ALA A 141 -21.47 1.66 4.77
N TYR A 142 -20.45 1.27 4.00
CA TYR A 142 -20.62 0.84 2.62
C TYR A 142 -21.52 -0.40 2.50
N ILE A 143 -21.29 -1.43 3.31
CA ILE A 143 -22.08 -2.66 3.33
C ILE A 143 -23.55 -2.36 3.66
N ARG A 144 -23.80 -1.57 4.70
CA ARG A 144 -25.16 -1.17 5.09
C ARG A 144 -25.92 -0.45 3.96
N ARG A 145 -25.26 0.49 3.28
CA ARG A 145 -25.86 1.20 2.15
C ARG A 145 -26.18 0.27 0.99
N ARG A 146 -25.29 -0.67 0.70
CA ARG A 146 -25.47 -1.68 -0.34
C ARG A 146 -26.68 -2.60 -0.04
N GLU A 147 -26.84 -3.02 1.22
CA GLU A 147 -27.94 -3.87 1.66
C GLU A 147 -29.28 -3.14 1.62
N ALA A 148 -29.31 -1.85 1.92
CA ALA A 148 -30.51 -1.03 1.84
C ALA A 148 -31.00 -0.78 0.40
N LEU A 149 -30.17 -1.02 -0.61
CA LEU A 149 -30.49 -0.86 -2.04
C LEU A 149 -30.93 -2.17 -2.72
N LYS A 150 -30.96 -3.29 -1.99
CA LYS A 150 -31.45 -4.61 -2.47
C LYS A 150 -32.90 -4.85 -2.07
#